data_085073f1de4bf378fbb961b46638062a
#
_entry.id   085073f1de4bf378fbb961b46638062a
#
_cell.length_a   1.000
_cell.length_b   1.000
_cell.length_c   1.000
_cell.angle_alpha   90.00
_cell.angle_beta   90.00
_cell.angle_gamma   90.00
#
_symmetry.space_group_name_H-M   'P 1'
#
loop_
_entity.id
_entity.type
_entity.pdbx_description
1 polymer ?
#
loop_
_entity_poly.entity_id
_entity_poly.type
_entity_poly.pdbx_seq_one_letter_code
_entity_poly.pdbx_strand_id
1 'polypeptide(L)'
;TANIFSGKITNWNDPAIAAINPGVTLPNAPIAAYHRSDGSGTTANFTSWLTAASNGAWTYGNTKDWKAPGGQGAKGSDGIASSLKSTPNSISYIEASFVSQAGAKAALINNGGGAVELTSATTTAGLATAKVTGEGNNLVLSLDYATKAPGAYPVLAVTYEITCSKGLGPNLELTKSFLTYTSSTAGQSGLTALD
;
A
#
# COMPACT_ATOMS: atom_id res chain seq x y z
N THR A 1 10.74 2.91 7.93
CA THR A 1 9.44 3.54 7.55
C THR A 1 8.66 3.96 8.79
N ALA A 2 8.36 3.08 9.76
CA ALA A 2 7.57 3.40 10.95
C ALA A 2 8.06 4.65 11.71
N ASN A 3 9.37 4.77 11.93
CA ASN A 3 9.96 5.90 12.63
C ASN A 3 9.85 7.23 11.86
N ILE A 4 9.81 7.21 10.53
CA ILE A 4 9.56 8.41 9.73
C ILE A 4 8.11 8.86 9.94
N PHE A 5 7.16 7.97 9.74
CA PHE A 5 5.74 8.29 9.83
C PHE A 5 5.23 8.55 11.26
N SER A 6 5.98 8.13 12.28
CA SER A 6 5.72 8.52 13.68
C SER A 6 6.43 9.83 14.11
N GLY A 7 7.18 10.47 13.21
CA GLY A 7 7.91 11.71 13.50
C GLY A 7 9.18 11.54 14.33
N LYS A 8 9.66 10.29 14.52
CA LYS A 8 10.92 10.00 15.25
C LYS A 8 12.16 10.24 14.39
N ILE A 9 12.06 10.00 13.08
CA ILE A 9 13.10 10.31 12.08
C ILE A 9 12.55 11.43 11.20
N THR A 10 13.22 12.56 11.18
CA THR A 10 12.75 13.79 10.54
C THR A 10 13.72 14.35 9.50
N ASN A 11 14.86 13.70 9.29
CA ASN A 11 15.85 14.11 8.29
C ASN A 11 16.29 12.91 7.44
N TRP A 12 16.49 13.15 6.14
CA TRP A 12 16.88 12.10 5.20
C TRP A 12 18.27 11.52 5.48
N ASN A 13 19.21 12.31 6.02
CA ASN A 13 20.55 11.82 6.37
C ASN A 13 20.63 11.15 7.76
N ASP A 14 19.49 10.80 8.36
CA ASP A 14 19.49 10.06 9.62
C ASP A 14 20.31 8.77 9.50
N PRO A 15 21.16 8.44 10.50
CA PRO A 15 21.99 7.24 10.47
C PRO A 15 21.23 5.93 10.22
N ALA A 16 19.98 5.83 10.67
CA ALA A 16 19.14 4.65 10.44
C ALA A 16 18.71 4.53 8.96
N ILE A 17 18.58 5.65 8.23
CA ILE A 17 18.34 5.63 6.79
C ILE A 17 19.64 5.32 6.05
N ALA A 18 20.74 5.95 6.44
CA ALA A 18 22.06 5.74 5.83
C ALA A 18 22.50 4.27 5.91
N ALA A 19 22.27 3.62 7.03
CA ALA A 19 22.65 2.21 7.25
C ALA A 19 22.00 1.23 6.27
N ILE A 20 20.82 1.55 5.75
CA ILE A 20 20.10 0.70 4.78
C ILE A 20 20.27 1.18 3.31
N ASN A 21 21.07 2.22 3.10
CA ASN A 21 21.38 2.77 1.77
C ASN A 21 22.91 2.94 1.60
N PRO A 22 23.70 1.84 1.66
CA PRO A 22 25.14 1.94 1.60
C PRO A 22 25.62 2.53 0.25
N GLY A 23 26.58 3.45 0.33
CA GLY A 23 27.15 4.12 -0.85
C GLY A 23 26.31 5.26 -1.41
N VAL A 24 25.16 5.56 -0.83
CA VAL A 24 24.30 6.67 -1.26
C VAL A 24 24.58 7.90 -0.40
N THR A 25 24.86 9.04 -1.03
CA THR A 25 24.90 10.33 -0.34
C THR A 25 23.49 10.84 -0.12
N LEU A 26 23.01 10.76 1.13
CA LEU A 26 21.69 11.24 1.49
C LEU A 26 21.69 12.76 1.73
N PRO A 27 20.64 13.48 1.31
CA PRO A 27 20.55 14.91 1.53
C PRO A 27 20.38 15.24 3.02
N ASN A 28 21.08 16.26 3.50
CA ASN A 28 20.77 16.85 4.81
C ASN A 28 19.54 17.76 4.67
N ALA A 29 18.36 17.14 4.63
CA ALA A 29 17.10 17.84 4.40
C ALA A 29 15.99 17.23 5.27
N PRO A 30 15.05 18.07 5.77
CA PRO A 30 13.91 17.58 6.52
C PRO A 30 13.01 16.68 5.64
N ILE A 31 12.44 15.66 6.25
CA ILE A 31 11.48 14.77 5.61
C ILE A 31 10.10 15.40 5.69
N ALA A 32 9.45 15.66 4.56
CA ALA A 32 8.05 16.05 4.48
C ALA A 32 7.18 14.79 4.33
N ALA A 33 6.72 14.21 5.43
CA ALA A 33 5.84 13.05 5.40
C ALA A 33 4.38 13.46 5.18
N TYR A 34 3.68 12.78 4.28
CA TYR A 34 2.25 12.98 4.02
C TYR A 34 1.45 11.72 4.34
N HIS A 35 0.22 11.90 4.81
CA HIS A 35 -0.75 10.83 5.07
C HIS A 35 -2.14 11.23 4.61
N ARG A 36 -3.07 10.30 4.50
CA ARG A 36 -4.47 10.58 4.18
C ARG A 36 -5.13 11.31 5.36
N SER A 37 -5.83 12.41 5.06
CA SER A 37 -6.64 13.15 6.02
C SER A 37 -8.08 12.64 6.14
N ASP A 38 -8.49 11.79 5.19
CA ASP A 38 -9.78 11.10 5.15
C ASP A 38 -9.63 9.64 5.57
N GLY A 39 -10.73 9.01 5.97
CA GLY A 39 -10.77 7.56 6.21
C GLY A 39 -10.50 6.79 4.92
N SER A 40 -9.47 5.93 4.91
CA SER A 40 -8.92 5.34 3.69
C SER A 40 -8.55 3.87 3.87
N GLY A 41 -8.94 3.04 2.90
CA GLY A 41 -8.46 1.66 2.77
C GLY A 41 -6.94 1.58 2.60
N THR A 42 -6.34 2.53 1.86
CA THR A 42 -4.89 2.63 1.68
C THR A 42 -4.18 2.89 3.00
N THR A 43 -4.75 3.77 3.86
CA THR A 43 -4.26 3.98 5.24
C THR A 43 -4.38 2.71 6.08
N ALA A 44 -5.52 2.03 6.03
CA ALA A 44 -5.72 0.78 6.77
C ALA A 44 -4.70 -0.29 6.37
N ASN A 45 -4.46 -0.44 5.07
CA ASN A 45 -3.47 -1.35 4.53
C ASN A 45 -2.05 -1.02 4.98
N PHE A 46 -1.64 0.23 4.82
CA PHE A 46 -0.31 0.71 5.22
C PHE A 46 -0.06 0.57 6.73
N THR A 47 -1.03 0.94 7.57
CA THR A 47 -0.92 0.83 9.03
C THR A 47 -0.96 -0.62 9.51
N SER A 48 -1.67 -1.52 8.80
CA SER A 48 -1.62 -2.97 9.06
C SER A 48 -0.21 -3.53 8.82
N TRP A 49 0.40 -3.16 7.69
CA TRP A 49 1.80 -3.52 7.43
C TRP A 49 2.76 -2.95 8.47
N LEU A 50 2.65 -1.67 8.84
CA LEU A 50 3.48 -1.07 9.88
C LEU A 50 3.32 -1.79 11.23
N THR A 51 2.09 -2.15 11.59
CA THR A 51 1.79 -2.90 12.82
C THR A 51 2.45 -4.28 12.81
N ALA A 52 2.37 -4.99 11.69
CA ALA A 52 2.87 -6.36 11.57
C ALA A 52 4.40 -6.43 11.41
N ALA A 53 4.99 -5.50 10.62
CA ALA A 53 6.37 -5.62 10.14
C ALA A 53 7.38 -4.70 10.83
N SER A 54 6.96 -3.78 11.72
CA SER A 54 7.86 -2.79 12.31
C SER A 54 8.56 -3.24 13.60
N ASN A 55 8.37 -4.49 14.03
CA ASN A 55 8.92 -5.01 15.30
C ASN A 55 8.61 -4.11 16.51
N GLY A 56 7.36 -3.61 16.59
CA GLY A 56 6.89 -2.76 17.69
C GLY A 56 7.26 -1.27 17.56
N ALA A 57 7.93 -0.84 16.50
CA ALA A 57 8.23 0.57 16.28
C ALA A 57 6.97 1.41 15.95
N TRP A 58 5.93 0.77 15.41
CA TRP A 58 4.62 1.37 15.18
C TRP A 58 3.63 0.96 16.25
N THR A 59 3.15 1.91 17.05
CA THR A 59 2.28 1.68 18.22
C THR A 59 0.88 2.29 18.07
N TYR A 60 0.54 2.78 16.87
CA TYR A 60 -0.73 3.49 16.62
C TYR A 60 -1.83 2.57 16.05
N GLY A 61 -1.56 1.26 15.98
CA GLY A 61 -2.49 0.25 15.50
C GLY A 61 -2.72 0.28 13.99
N ASN A 62 -3.61 -0.62 13.54
CA ASN A 62 -4.09 -0.70 12.17
C ASN A 62 -5.45 0.01 12.08
N THR A 63 -5.54 1.09 11.33
CA THR A 63 -6.74 1.93 11.25
C THR A 63 -6.84 2.62 9.89
N LYS A 64 -8.08 2.89 9.45
CA LYS A 64 -8.35 3.67 8.24
C LYS A 64 -8.14 5.17 8.43
N ASP A 65 -8.14 5.64 9.68
CA ASP A 65 -7.94 7.03 10.05
C ASP A 65 -6.54 7.22 10.64
N TRP A 66 -5.81 8.23 10.20
CA TRP A 66 -4.45 8.48 10.68
C TRP A 66 -4.43 8.80 12.18
N LYS A 67 -3.56 8.13 12.94
CA LYS A 67 -3.45 8.26 14.40
C LYS A 67 -2.07 8.73 14.88
N ALA A 68 -1.04 8.59 14.04
CA ALA A 68 0.31 9.01 14.44
C ALA A 68 0.47 10.53 14.43
N PRO A 69 1.35 11.09 15.29
CA PRO A 69 1.54 12.53 15.39
C PRO A 69 2.33 13.14 14.23
N GLY A 70 3.01 12.32 13.43
CA GLY A 70 3.87 12.80 12.35
C GLY A 70 3.14 12.99 11.03
N GLY A 71 3.66 13.90 10.21
CA GLY A 71 3.21 14.14 8.85
C GLY A 71 2.12 15.19 8.70
N GLN A 72 1.77 15.46 7.45
CA GLN A 72 0.72 16.40 7.04
C GLN A 72 -0.40 15.64 6.33
N GLY A 73 -1.64 16.04 6.56
CA GLY A 73 -2.80 15.39 5.95
C GLY A 73 -3.11 15.94 4.56
N ALA A 74 -3.36 15.04 3.59
CA ALA A 74 -3.91 15.38 2.28
C ALA A 74 -5.10 14.47 1.95
N LYS A 75 -6.14 15.02 1.31
CA LYS A 75 -7.38 14.30 1.04
C LYS A 75 -7.26 13.49 -0.26
N GLY A 76 -7.60 12.22 -0.18
CA GLY A 76 -7.61 11.32 -1.33
C GLY A 76 -6.22 11.02 -1.89
N SER A 77 -6.13 10.08 -2.83
CA SER A 77 -4.88 9.74 -3.50
C SER A 77 -4.39 10.87 -4.40
N ASP A 78 -5.29 11.60 -5.05
CA ASP A 78 -4.96 12.82 -5.83
C ASP A 78 -4.31 13.91 -4.97
N GLY A 79 -4.83 14.13 -3.76
CA GLY A 79 -4.26 15.10 -2.82
C GLY A 79 -2.86 14.69 -2.37
N ILE A 80 -2.63 13.41 -2.10
CA ILE A 80 -1.31 12.86 -1.78
C ILE A 80 -0.37 13.02 -2.99
N ALA A 81 -0.79 12.63 -4.20
CA ALA A 81 0.01 12.77 -5.41
C ALA A 81 0.43 14.22 -5.67
N SER A 82 -0.51 15.17 -5.54
CA SER A 82 -0.25 16.60 -5.68
C SER A 82 0.74 17.11 -4.64
N SER A 83 0.63 16.67 -3.39
CA SER A 83 1.54 17.05 -2.30
C SER A 83 2.96 16.53 -2.54
N LEU A 84 3.10 15.27 -2.95
CA LEU A 84 4.40 14.68 -3.31
C LEU A 84 5.05 15.43 -4.47
N LYS A 85 4.28 15.75 -5.52
CA LYS A 85 4.76 16.45 -6.71
C LYS A 85 5.26 17.86 -6.42
N SER A 86 4.60 18.57 -5.50
CA SER A 86 4.90 19.97 -5.17
C SER A 86 5.91 20.16 -4.05
N THR A 87 6.20 19.09 -3.28
CA THR A 87 7.05 19.20 -2.09
C THR A 87 8.33 18.36 -2.24
N PRO A 88 9.50 18.99 -2.41
CA PRO A 88 10.77 18.26 -2.40
C PRO A 88 11.00 17.52 -1.08
N ASN A 89 11.76 16.43 -1.13
CA ASN A 89 12.09 15.59 0.04
C ASN A 89 10.87 15.03 0.76
N SER A 90 9.77 14.84 0.04
CA SER A 90 8.54 14.27 0.60
C SER A 90 8.51 12.74 0.51
N ILE A 91 7.70 12.15 1.38
CA ILE A 91 7.38 10.71 1.41
C ILE A 91 5.91 10.51 1.76
N SER A 92 5.29 9.52 1.16
CA SER A 92 3.94 9.08 1.50
C SER A 92 3.73 7.60 1.19
N TYR A 93 2.53 7.12 1.43
CA TYR A 93 1.98 5.88 0.92
C TYR A 93 0.81 6.21 -0.02
N ILE A 94 0.75 5.50 -1.14
CA ILE A 94 -0.22 5.76 -2.20
C ILE A 94 -0.35 4.50 -3.06
N GLU A 95 -1.43 4.35 -3.80
CA GLU A 95 -1.59 3.28 -4.79
C GLU A 95 -0.56 3.40 -5.92
N ALA A 96 -0.12 2.27 -6.48
CA ALA A 96 0.89 2.21 -7.54
C ALA A 96 0.53 3.09 -8.76
N SER A 97 -0.75 3.09 -9.15
CA SER A 97 -1.27 3.87 -10.27
C SER A 97 -1.08 5.40 -10.15
N PHE A 98 -0.89 5.92 -8.93
CA PHE A 98 -0.63 7.35 -8.69
C PHE A 98 0.86 7.72 -8.66
N VAL A 99 1.78 6.76 -8.67
CA VAL A 99 3.23 7.03 -8.53
C VAL A 99 3.75 7.91 -9.67
N SER A 100 3.32 7.63 -10.91
CA SER A 100 3.68 8.44 -12.08
C SER A 100 3.12 9.86 -11.99
N GLN A 101 1.85 10.02 -11.62
CA GLN A 101 1.20 11.32 -11.42
C GLN A 101 1.90 12.16 -10.33
N ALA A 102 2.35 11.50 -9.25
CA ALA A 102 3.10 12.13 -8.18
C ALA A 102 4.52 12.55 -8.58
N GLY A 103 5.04 12.08 -9.72
CA GLY A 103 6.45 12.25 -10.08
C GLY A 103 7.40 11.60 -9.09
N ALA A 104 6.93 10.60 -8.35
CA ALA A 104 7.65 9.92 -7.27
C ALA A 104 8.26 8.59 -7.74
N LYS A 105 8.98 7.94 -6.84
CA LYS A 105 9.49 6.57 -7.02
C LYS A 105 9.06 5.72 -5.83
N ALA A 106 8.71 4.47 -6.10
CA ALA A 106 8.45 3.52 -5.04
C ALA A 106 9.76 3.12 -4.34
N ALA A 107 9.73 3.09 -3.01
CA ALA A 107 10.85 2.59 -2.23
C ALA A 107 10.89 1.05 -2.27
N LEU A 108 12.10 0.49 -2.25
CA LEU A 108 12.26 -0.94 -1.97
C LEU A 108 11.81 -1.24 -0.55
N ILE A 109 11.07 -2.33 -0.37
CA ILE A 109 10.60 -2.76 0.95
C ILE A 109 11.37 -4.01 1.37
N ASN A 110 11.92 -3.98 2.60
CA ASN A 110 12.61 -5.13 3.19
C ASN A 110 12.00 -5.48 4.55
N ASN A 111 11.31 -6.61 4.61
CA ASN A 111 10.77 -7.19 5.84
C ASN A 111 11.70 -8.25 6.47
N GLY A 112 12.98 -8.29 6.07
CA GLY A 112 13.94 -9.30 6.49
C GLY A 112 14.07 -10.49 5.53
N GLY A 113 13.34 -10.50 4.42
CA GLY A 113 13.46 -11.47 3.31
C GLY A 113 14.28 -10.96 2.12
N GLY A 114 14.86 -9.76 2.23
CA GLY A 114 15.54 -9.05 1.14
C GLY A 114 14.76 -7.80 0.70
N ALA A 115 15.44 -6.89 0.02
CA ALA A 115 14.81 -5.70 -0.54
C ALA A 115 14.02 -6.08 -1.81
N VAL A 116 12.74 -5.71 -1.85
CA VAL A 116 11.80 -6.07 -2.91
C VAL A 116 11.27 -4.83 -3.58
N GLU A 117 11.34 -4.78 -4.90
CA GLU A 117 10.78 -3.73 -5.74
C GLU A 117 9.26 -3.93 -5.93
N LEU A 118 8.53 -2.83 -6.10
CA LEU A 118 7.10 -2.87 -6.44
C LEU A 118 6.96 -3.19 -7.94
N THR A 119 6.52 -4.40 -8.25
CA THR A 119 6.20 -4.88 -9.61
C THR A 119 5.01 -5.82 -9.56
N SER A 120 4.35 -6.08 -10.70
CA SER A 120 3.26 -7.06 -10.78
C SER A 120 3.70 -8.47 -10.32
N ALA A 121 4.94 -8.87 -10.64
CA ALA A 121 5.46 -10.18 -10.24
C ALA A 121 5.65 -10.27 -8.70
N THR A 122 6.23 -9.24 -8.08
CA THR A 122 6.48 -9.21 -6.63
C THR A 122 5.21 -9.02 -5.81
N THR A 123 4.22 -8.27 -6.30
CA THR A 123 2.90 -8.17 -5.68
C THR A 123 2.12 -9.48 -5.79
N THR A 124 2.20 -10.18 -6.92
CA THR A 124 1.63 -11.54 -7.07
C THR A 124 2.29 -12.52 -6.09
N ALA A 125 3.61 -12.48 -5.94
CA ALA A 125 4.32 -13.29 -4.95
C ALA A 125 3.90 -12.94 -3.51
N GLY A 126 3.67 -11.67 -3.21
CA GLY A 126 3.13 -11.21 -1.93
C GLY A 126 1.71 -11.73 -1.68
N LEU A 127 0.84 -11.64 -2.69
CA LEU A 127 -0.53 -12.15 -2.59
C LEU A 127 -0.56 -13.67 -2.41
N ALA A 128 0.37 -14.41 -3.00
CA ALA A 128 0.47 -15.86 -2.85
C ALA A 128 0.76 -16.31 -1.39
N THR A 129 1.21 -15.40 -0.51
CA THR A 129 1.37 -15.68 0.92
C THR A 129 0.08 -15.52 1.74
N ALA A 130 -0.98 -14.98 1.13
CA ALA A 130 -2.26 -14.79 1.79
C ALA A 130 -2.98 -16.12 2.06
N LYS A 131 -3.81 -16.11 3.10
CA LYS A 131 -4.65 -17.26 3.46
C LYS A 131 -6.12 -16.94 3.20
N VAL A 132 -6.85 -17.86 2.59
CA VAL A 132 -8.31 -17.76 2.50
C VAL A 132 -8.89 -18.01 3.90
N THR A 133 -9.64 -17.06 4.42
CA THR A 133 -10.31 -17.13 5.74
C THR A 133 -11.82 -17.06 5.62
N GLY A 134 -12.34 -16.76 4.45
CA GLY A 134 -13.77 -16.77 4.16
C GLY A 134 -14.30 -18.18 4.00
N GLU A 135 -15.61 -18.37 4.31
CA GLU A 135 -16.31 -19.64 4.16
C GLU A 135 -17.27 -19.60 2.97
N GLY A 136 -17.42 -20.73 2.27
CA GLY A 136 -18.33 -20.86 1.13
C GLY A 136 -17.93 -19.90 -0.02
N ASN A 137 -18.87 -19.05 -0.42
CA ASN A 137 -18.66 -18.05 -1.48
C ASN A 137 -18.06 -16.73 -0.98
N ASN A 138 -17.66 -16.64 0.28
CA ASN A 138 -17.04 -15.46 0.84
C ASN A 138 -15.53 -15.54 0.66
N LEU A 139 -14.96 -14.75 -0.27
CA LEU A 139 -13.55 -14.78 -0.67
C LEU A 139 -12.64 -13.92 0.21
N VAL A 140 -12.88 -13.89 1.53
CA VAL A 140 -12.03 -13.10 2.44
C VAL A 140 -10.63 -13.69 2.51
N LEU A 141 -9.64 -12.84 2.31
CA LEU A 141 -8.22 -13.16 2.41
C LEU A 141 -7.61 -12.50 3.66
N SER A 142 -6.77 -13.23 4.36
CA SER A 142 -5.85 -12.69 5.36
C SER A 142 -4.48 -12.51 4.73
N LEU A 143 -4.04 -11.26 4.56
CA LEU A 143 -2.73 -10.93 4.00
C LEU A 143 -1.64 -11.12 5.06
N ASP A 144 -0.50 -11.69 4.66
CA ASP A 144 0.68 -11.79 5.52
C ASP A 144 1.57 -10.55 5.34
N TYR A 145 1.22 -9.46 6.03
CA TYR A 145 2.00 -8.21 6.02
C TYR A 145 3.42 -8.35 6.60
N ALA A 146 3.69 -9.41 7.37
CA ALA A 146 5.00 -9.70 7.95
C ALA A 146 5.80 -10.72 7.15
N THR A 147 5.33 -11.08 5.95
CA THR A 147 5.98 -12.09 5.12
C THR A 147 7.46 -11.79 4.89
N LYS A 148 8.28 -12.83 5.00
CA LYS A 148 9.71 -12.82 4.68
C LYS A 148 10.01 -13.67 3.44
N ALA A 149 8.96 -14.07 2.70
CA ALA A 149 9.14 -14.83 1.47
C ALA A 149 9.97 -14.02 0.47
N PRO A 150 11.03 -14.61 -0.11
CA PRO A 150 11.88 -13.92 -1.08
C PRO A 150 11.06 -13.42 -2.28
N GLY A 151 11.27 -12.17 -2.68
CA GLY A 151 10.57 -11.55 -3.81
C GLY A 151 9.09 -11.20 -3.54
N ALA A 152 8.55 -11.43 -2.34
CA ALA A 152 7.19 -11.07 -1.99
C ALA A 152 7.10 -9.61 -1.53
N TYR A 153 6.40 -8.74 -2.28
CA TYR A 153 6.13 -7.36 -1.87
C TYR A 153 5.00 -7.37 -0.82
N PRO A 154 5.22 -6.85 0.41
CA PRO A 154 4.28 -7.08 1.52
C PRO A 154 3.19 -6.02 1.64
N VAL A 155 3.37 -4.83 1.03
CA VAL A 155 2.44 -3.71 1.17
C VAL A 155 1.47 -3.73 0.00
N LEU A 156 0.48 -4.59 0.07
CA LEU A 156 -0.53 -4.76 -0.97
C LEU A 156 -1.94 -4.76 -0.37
N ALA A 157 -2.92 -4.40 -1.18
CA ALA A 157 -4.33 -4.43 -0.83
C ALA A 157 -5.09 -5.33 -1.80
N VAL A 158 -6.19 -5.91 -1.32
CA VAL A 158 -7.13 -6.67 -2.14
C VAL A 158 -8.45 -5.92 -2.20
N THR A 159 -8.93 -5.66 -3.40
CA THR A 159 -10.25 -5.10 -3.64
C THR A 159 -11.28 -6.22 -3.79
N TYR A 160 -12.41 -6.08 -3.13
CA TYR A 160 -13.51 -7.04 -3.19
C TYR A 160 -14.71 -6.43 -3.92
N GLU A 161 -15.18 -7.16 -4.91
CA GLU A 161 -16.49 -6.90 -5.51
C GLU A 161 -17.57 -7.62 -4.69
N ILE A 162 -18.49 -6.87 -4.11
CA ILE A 162 -19.53 -7.41 -3.22
C ILE A 162 -20.87 -7.32 -3.92
N THR A 163 -21.56 -8.46 -4.04
CA THR A 163 -22.89 -8.52 -4.61
C THR A 163 -23.81 -9.44 -3.79
N CYS A 164 -25.11 -9.24 -3.91
CA CYS A 164 -26.09 -10.14 -3.32
C CYS A 164 -26.14 -11.48 -4.09
N SER A 165 -26.16 -12.59 -3.37
CA SER A 165 -26.35 -13.93 -3.98
C SER A 165 -27.81 -14.20 -4.41
N LYS A 166 -28.75 -13.39 -3.89
CA LYS A 166 -30.21 -13.49 -4.16
C LYS A 166 -30.80 -12.08 -4.27
N GLY A 167 -31.96 -11.97 -4.93
CA GLY A 167 -32.73 -10.71 -4.94
C GLY A 167 -32.26 -9.67 -5.93
N LEU A 168 -31.38 -10.00 -6.87
CA LEU A 168 -30.88 -9.06 -7.90
C LEU A 168 -31.95 -8.69 -8.97
N GLY A 169 -33.05 -9.48 -9.06
CA GLY A 169 -34.13 -9.22 -9.99
C GLY A 169 -33.63 -9.04 -11.45
N PRO A 170 -34.05 -7.97 -12.16
CA PRO A 170 -33.68 -7.73 -13.55
C PRO A 170 -32.19 -7.44 -13.74
N ASN A 171 -31.45 -7.11 -12.67
CA ASN A 171 -30.01 -6.81 -12.74
C ASN A 171 -29.12 -8.06 -12.66
N LEU A 172 -29.70 -9.24 -12.46
CA LEU A 172 -28.94 -10.48 -12.27
C LEU A 172 -27.96 -10.77 -13.41
N GLU A 173 -28.44 -10.73 -14.65
CA GLU A 173 -27.62 -11.05 -15.81
C GLU A 173 -26.55 -9.99 -16.09
N LEU A 174 -26.86 -8.72 -15.86
CA LEU A 174 -25.89 -7.64 -15.97
C LEU A 174 -24.78 -7.78 -14.91
N THR A 175 -25.14 -8.07 -13.65
CA THR A 175 -24.17 -8.29 -12.56
C THR A 175 -23.27 -9.50 -12.84
N LYS A 176 -23.83 -10.61 -13.30
CA LYS A 176 -23.07 -11.79 -13.71
C LYS A 176 -22.09 -11.48 -14.84
N SER A 177 -22.57 -10.79 -15.88
CA SER A 177 -21.74 -10.40 -17.02
C SER A 177 -20.58 -9.51 -16.60
N PHE A 178 -20.83 -8.51 -15.75
CA PHE A 178 -19.80 -7.62 -15.19
C PHE A 178 -18.74 -8.43 -14.41
N LEU A 179 -19.16 -9.24 -13.43
CA LEU A 179 -18.24 -10.02 -12.60
C LEU A 179 -17.46 -11.07 -13.42
N THR A 180 -18.11 -11.69 -14.42
CA THR A 180 -17.44 -12.60 -15.34
C THR A 180 -16.38 -11.89 -16.17
N TYR A 181 -16.69 -10.69 -16.70
CA TYR A 181 -15.72 -9.91 -17.45
C TYR A 181 -14.56 -9.44 -16.57
N THR A 182 -14.82 -8.84 -15.41
CA THR A 182 -13.77 -8.32 -14.52
C THR A 182 -12.83 -9.41 -14.01
N SER A 183 -13.31 -10.64 -13.82
CA SER A 183 -12.49 -11.79 -13.44
C SER A 183 -11.85 -12.54 -14.60
N SER A 184 -12.19 -12.20 -15.86
CA SER A 184 -11.63 -12.84 -17.04
C SER A 184 -10.22 -12.35 -17.38
N THR A 185 -9.47 -13.14 -18.16
CA THR A 185 -8.16 -12.71 -18.68
C THR A 185 -8.26 -11.40 -19.46
N ALA A 186 -9.33 -11.20 -20.24
CA ALA A 186 -9.55 -9.97 -21.01
C ALA A 186 -9.76 -8.76 -20.11
N GLY A 187 -10.59 -8.88 -19.05
CA GLY A 187 -10.78 -7.82 -18.06
C GLY A 187 -9.51 -7.50 -17.28
N GLN A 188 -8.81 -8.53 -16.83
CA GLN A 188 -7.58 -8.37 -16.04
C GLN A 188 -6.42 -7.79 -16.86
N SER A 189 -6.27 -8.15 -18.14
CA SER A 189 -5.23 -7.58 -19.01
C SER A 189 -5.42 -6.09 -19.27
N GLY A 190 -6.66 -5.59 -19.21
CA GLY A 190 -6.94 -4.16 -19.32
C GLY A 190 -6.43 -3.32 -18.16
N LEU A 191 -6.22 -3.92 -16.98
CA LEU A 191 -5.74 -3.21 -15.79
C LEU A 191 -4.27 -2.79 -15.89
N THR A 192 -3.46 -3.53 -16.64
CA THR A 192 -2.03 -3.19 -16.85
C THR A 192 -1.82 -1.87 -17.58
N ALA A 193 -2.84 -1.37 -18.26
CA ALA A 193 -2.79 -0.06 -18.93
C ALA A 193 -3.10 1.11 -17.98
N LEU A 194 -3.49 0.83 -16.73
CA LEU A 194 -3.85 1.82 -15.71
C LEU A 194 -2.73 2.04 -14.68
N ASP A 195 -1.65 1.26 -14.75
CA ASP A 195 -0.47 1.34 -13.86
C ASP A 195 0.62 2.27 -14.42
#